data_cc636652a1d420f1c2ad5244af768d88
#
_entry.id   cc636652a1d420f1c2ad5244af768d88
#
_cell.length_a   1.000
_cell.length_b   1.000
_cell.length_c   1.000
_cell.angle_alpha   90.00
_cell.angle_beta   90.00
_cell.angle_gamma   90.00
#
_symmetry.space_group_name_H-M   'P 1'
#
loop_
_entity.id
_entity.type
_entity.pdbx_description
1 polymer ?
#
loop_
_entity_poly.entity_id
_entity_poly.type
_entity_poly.pdbx_seq_one_letter_code
_entity_poly.pdbx_strand_id
1 'polypeptide(L)'
;MDYLQDITKYLESLKNTLEQLNLNTVNELLNVLRKAYEDEKTIFIMGNGGSAATASHFVCDFNMGICRHRSKKFRMISLNDNVPSMLALANDIGYESIFLEQLKCLFQPGDYVMG
;
A
#
# COMPACT_ATOMS: atom_id res chain seq x y z
N MET A 1 13.86 -15.45 32.60
CA MET A 1 12.53 -14.97 32.20
C MET A 1 11.95 -15.98 31.21
N ASP A 2 10.69 -16.30 31.37
CA ASP A 2 9.98 -17.21 30.45
C ASP A 2 8.85 -16.45 29.78
N TYR A 3 8.90 -16.33 28.45
CA TYR A 3 7.93 -15.61 27.63
C TYR A 3 6.95 -16.52 26.88
N LEU A 4 6.96 -17.84 27.14
CA LEU A 4 6.16 -18.80 26.39
C LEU A 4 4.66 -18.48 26.42
N GLN A 5 4.13 -18.07 27.57
CA GLN A 5 2.72 -17.71 27.69
C GLN A 5 2.36 -16.47 26.85
N ASP A 6 3.21 -15.45 26.84
CA ASP A 6 2.97 -14.21 26.09
C ASP A 6 3.09 -14.46 24.58
N ILE A 7 4.07 -15.26 24.16
CA ILE A 7 4.21 -15.72 22.78
C ILE A 7 2.96 -16.49 22.34
N THR A 8 2.50 -17.44 23.15
CA THR A 8 1.30 -18.24 22.84
C THR A 8 0.07 -17.34 22.67
N LYS A 9 -0.18 -16.44 23.62
CA LYS A 9 -1.31 -15.48 23.53
C LYS A 9 -1.24 -14.61 22.29
N TYR A 10 -0.05 -14.14 21.93
CA TYR A 10 0.14 -13.33 20.73
C TYR A 10 -0.22 -14.12 19.45
N LEU A 11 0.28 -15.36 19.34
CA LEU A 11 -0.02 -16.23 18.18
C LEU A 11 -1.49 -16.60 18.09
N GLU A 12 -2.16 -16.86 19.21
CA GLU A 12 -3.60 -17.10 19.27
C GLU A 12 -4.38 -15.85 18.81
N SER A 13 -3.99 -14.66 19.28
CA SER A 13 -4.60 -13.39 18.85
C SER A 13 -4.44 -13.17 17.36
N LEU A 14 -3.24 -13.41 16.80
CA LEU A 14 -2.96 -13.31 15.38
C LEU A 14 -3.83 -14.28 14.58
N LYS A 15 -3.91 -15.54 15.00
CA LYS A 15 -4.75 -16.57 14.36
C LYS A 15 -6.21 -16.13 14.33
N ASN A 16 -6.75 -15.71 15.46
CA ASN A 16 -8.14 -15.25 15.57
C ASN A 16 -8.41 -14.04 14.65
N THR A 17 -7.46 -13.11 14.54
CA THR A 17 -7.58 -11.95 13.64
C THR A 17 -7.64 -12.40 12.19
N LEU A 18 -6.80 -13.34 11.78
CA LEU A 18 -6.83 -13.89 10.42
C LEU A 18 -8.12 -14.63 10.09
N GLU A 19 -8.66 -15.39 11.05
CA GLU A 19 -9.95 -16.11 10.89
C GLU A 19 -11.14 -15.15 10.76
N GLN A 20 -11.05 -13.94 11.27
CA GLN A 20 -12.09 -12.91 11.17
C GLN A 20 -12.03 -12.09 9.87
N LEU A 21 -11.05 -12.30 9.01
CA LEU A 21 -10.97 -11.59 7.74
C LEU A 21 -12.21 -11.83 6.88
N ASN A 22 -12.80 -10.75 6.40
CA ASN A 22 -13.89 -10.83 5.44
C ASN A 22 -13.33 -11.17 4.05
N LEU A 23 -13.42 -12.45 3.68
CA LEU A 23 -12.89 -12.92 2.40
C LEU A 23 -13.59 -12.30 1.19
N ASN A 24 -14.85 -11.86 1.31
CA ASN A 24 -15.53 -11.16 0.23
C ASN A 24 -14.87 -9.79 -0.03
N THR A 25 -14.58 -9.03 1.03
CA THR A 25 -13.87 -7.75 0.92
C THR A 25 -12.46 -7.94 0.33
N VAL A 26 -11.75 -8.99 0.73
CA VAL A 26 -10.45 -9.33 0.12
C VAL A 26 -10.60 -9.63 -1.37
N ASN A 27 -11.61 -10.41 -1.75
CA ASN A 27 -11.89 -10.72 -3.15
C ASN A 27 -12.28 -9.46 -3.95
N GLU A 28 -13.06 -8.55 -3.39
CA GLU A 28 -13.38 -7.26 -4.01
C GLU A 28 -12.11 -6.43 -4.26
N LEU A 29 -11.22 -6.34 -3.27
CA LEU A 29 -9.93 -5.67 -3.44
C LEU A 29 -9.11 -6.26 -4.58
N LEU A 30 -9.01 -7.59 -4.66
CA LEU A 30 -8.30 -8.26 -5.75
C LEU A 30 -8.90 -7.95 -7.11
N ASN A 31 -10.23 -7.86 -7.22
CA ASN A 31 -10.92 -7.48 -8.47
C ASN A 31 -10.63 -6.02 -8.84
N VAL A 32 -10.57 -5.11 -7.87
CA VAL A 32 -10.17 -3.70 -8.11
C VAL A 32 -8.73 -3.62 -8.63
N LEU A 33 -7.79 -4.31 -7.99
CA LEU A 33 -6.40 -4.38 -8.45
C LEU A 33 -6.27 -4.96 -9.85
N ARG A 34 -7.01 -6.03 -10.12
CA ARG A 34 -7.07 -6.65 -11.46
C ARG A 34 -7.61 -5.67 -12.50
N LYS A 35 -8.71 -4.98 -12.19
CA LYS A 35 -9.30 -3.98 -13.10
C LYS A 35 -8.31 -2.85 -13.38
N ALA A 36 -7.64 -2.31 -12.37
CA ALA A 36 -6.62 -1.29 -12.56
C ALA A 36 -5.49 -1.76 -13.48
N TYR A 37 -5.06 -3.01 -13.33
CA TYR A 37 -4.08 -3.64 -14.22
C TYR A 37 -4.59 -3.77 -15.66
N GLU A 38 -5.83 -4.24 -15.85
CA GLU A 38 -6.45 -4.42 -17.18
C GLU A 38 -6.62 -3.08 -17.89
N ASP A 39 -7.05 -2.05 -17.18
CA ASP A 39 -7.30 -0.69 -17.70
C ASP A 39 -6.03 0.19 -17.74
N GLU A 40 -4.86 -0.35 -17.37
CA GLU A 40 -3.57 0.37 -17.31
C GLU A 40 -3.60 1.63 -16.44
N LYS A 41 -4.40 1.61 -15.37
CA LYS A 41 -4.51 2.70 -14.42
C LYS A 41 -3.41 2.66 -13.37
N THR A 42 -3.04 3.83 -12.87
CA THR A 42 -2.07 3.94 -11.79
C THR A 42 -2.75 3.66 -10.45
N ILE A 43 -2.06 2.94 -9.58
CA ILE A 43 -2.46 2.71 -8.20
C ILE A 43 -1.44 3.42 -7.31
N PHE A 44 -1.87 4.50 -6.67
CA PHE A 44 -1.07 5.19 -5.67
C PHE A 44 -1.28 4.52 -4.33
N ILE A 45 -0.18 4.21 -3.64
CA ILE A 45 -0.21 3.57 -2.32
C ILE A 45 0.58 4.40 -1.32
N MET A 46 0.09 4.48 -0.09
CA MET A 46 0.70 5.28 0.97
C MET A 46 0.42 4.70 2.34
N GLY A 47 1.20 5.15 3.31
CA GLY A 47 1.01 4.80 4.71
C GLY A 47 2.00 5.54 5.61
N ASN A 48 1.85 5.39 6.90
CA ASN A 48 2.74 5.98 7.90
C ASN A 48 3.52 4.89 8.65
N GLY A 49 4.74 5.17 9.06
CA GLY A 49 5.57 4.24 9.85
C GLY A 49 5.74 2.89 9.17
N GLY A 50 5.34 1.80 9.83
CA GLY A 50 5.37 0.45 9.27
C GLY A 50 4.52 0.30 8.00
N SER A 51 3.38 1.00 7.90
CA SER A 51 2.55 1.00 6.71
C SER A 51 3.23 1.70 5.53
N ALA A 52 4.09 2.70 5.77
CA ALA A 52 4.91 3.29 4.71
C ALA A 52 5.89 2.27 4.12
N ALA A 53 6.56 1.49 4.97
CA ALA A 53 7.43 0.41 4.52
C ALA A 53 6.65 -0.66 3.75
N THR A 54 5.44 -1.01 4.21
CA THR A 54 4.52 -1.93 3.50
C THR A 54 4.13 -1.36 2.14
N ALA A 55 3.80 -0.08 2.03
CA ALA A 55 3.44 0.58 0.78
C ALA A 55 4.57 0.48 -0.26
N SER A 56 5.80 0.83 0.11
CA SER A 56 6.96 0.73 -0.77
C SER A 56 7.27 -0.71 -1.18
N HIS A 57 7.18 -1.66 -0.23
CA HIS A 57 7.40 -3.07 -0.54
C HIS A 57 6.31 -3.65 -1.45
N PHE A 58 5.06 -3.26 -1.25
CA PHE A 58 3.94 -3.65 -2.09
C PHE A 58 4.15 -3.22 -3.55
N VAL A 59 4.62 -1.99 -3.77
CA VAL A 59 5.00 -1.49 -5.11
C VAL A 59 6.10 -2.35 -5.73
N CYS A 60 7.11 -2.71 -4.96
CA CYS A 60 8.18 -3.60 -5.42
C CYS A 60 7.64 -4.97 -5.86
N ASP A 61 6.80 -5.59 -5.04
CA ASP A 61 6.24 -6.91 -5.32
C ASP A 61 5.35 -6.92 -6.57
N PHE A 62 4.51 -5.92 -6.74
CA PHE A 62 3.61 -5.84 -7.89
C PHE A 62 4.34 -5.43 -9.18
N ASN A 63 5.14 -4.36 -9.15
CA ASN A 63 5.80 -3.87 -10.36
C ASN A 63 6.93 -4.78 -10.82
N MET A 64 7.72 -5.32 -9.90
CA MET A 64 8.92 -6.11 -10.20
C MET A 64 8.70 -7.60 -9.99
N GLY A 65 8.05 -8.01 -8.90
CA GLY A 65 7.83 -9.44 -8.57
C GLY A 65 6.80 -10.08 -9.50
N ILE A 66 5.54 -9.75 -9.35
CA ILE A 66 4.42 -10.35 -10.11
C ILE A 66 4.55 -10.11 -11.61
N CYS A 67 5.02 -8.93 -11.99
CA CYS A 67 5.10 -8.52 -13.39
C CYS A 67 6.44 -8.85 -14.06
N ARG A 68 7.39 -9.47 -13.37
CA ARG A 68 8.77 -9.66 -13.87
C ARG A 68 8.84 -10.22 -15.29
N HIS A 69 8.05 -11.25 -15.58
CA HIS A 69 8.05 -11.96 -16.86
C HIS A 69 6.81 -11.68 -17.73
N ARG A 70 6.04 -10.62 -17.39
CA ARG A 70 4.85 -10.22 -18.13
C ARG A 70 5.17 -9.04 -19.04
N SER A 71 4.58 -9.01 -20.24
CA SER A 71 4.68 -7.85 -21.14
C SER A 71 3.99 -6.62 -20.56
N LYS A 72 2.80 -6.83 -19.98
CA LYS A 72 2.04 -5.80 -19.28
C LYS A 72 2.48 -5.72 -17.81
N LYS A 73 2.60 -4.52 -17.30
CA LYS A 73 3.06 -4.24 -15.94
C LYS A 73 1.96 -3.58 -15.12
N PHE A 74 1.96 -3.81 -13.81
CA PHE A 74 1.26 -2.92 -12.90
C PHE A 74 1.90 -1.53 -12.94
N ARG A 75 1.10 -0.52 -12.68
CA ARG A 75 1.53 0.87 -12.56
C ARG A 75 1.27 1.33 -11.13
N MET A 76 2.07 0.83 -10.21
CA MET A 76 1.98 1.20 -8.80
C MET A 76 3.04 2.23 -8.43
N ILE A 77 2.66 3.22 -7.63
CA ILE A 77 3.52 4.29 -7.13
C ILE A 77 3.31 4.42 -5.64
N SER A 78 4.38 4.28 -4.87
CA SER A 78 4.36 4.62 -3.44
C SER A 78 4.61 6.12 -3.28
N LEU A 79 3.69 6.80 -2.60
CA LEU A 79 3.87 8.22 -2.23
C LEU A 79 4.85 8.41 -1.06
N ASN A 80 5.36 7.32 -0.49
CA ASN A 80 6.36 7.33 0.56
C ASN A 80 7.81 7.34 0.04
N ASP A 81 8.04 7.08 -1.25
CA ASP A 81 9.39 6.87 -1.78
C ASP A 81 10.13 8.18 -2.07
N ASN A 82 9.41 9.28 -2.30
CA ASN A 82 10.02 10.60 -2.49
C ASN A 82 10.16 11.32 -1.15
N VAL A 83 11.12 10.89 -0.36
CA VAL A 83 11.38 11.45 0.98
C VAL A 83 11.64 12.97 0.95
N PRO A 84 12.46 13.53 0.03
CA PRO A 84 12.63 14.99 -0.04
C PRO A 84 11.31 15.74 -0.23
N SER A 85 10.43 15.28 -1.11
CA SER A 85 9.11 15.90 -1.32
C SER A 85 8.24 15.83 -0.06
N MET A 86 8.21 14.68 0.61
CA MET A 86 7.46 14.53 1.86
C MET A 86 7.95 15.50 2.95
N LEU A 87 9.26 15.61 3.12
CA LEU A 87 9.85 16.50 4.13
C LEU A 87 9.60 17.97 3.81
N ALA A 88 9.73 18.37 2.55
CA ALA A 88 9.44 19.74 2.12
C ALA A 88 7.96 20.09 2.37
N LEU A 89 7.03 19.23 1.93
CA LEU A 89 5.59 19.43 2.14
C LEU A 89 5.22 19.48 3.63
N ALA A 90 5.79 18.59 4.43
CA ALA A 90 5.55 18.58 5.88
C ALA A 90 6.04 19.87 6.56
N ASN A 91 7.18 20.42 6.11
CA ASN A 91 7.74 21.65 6.64
C ASN A 91 6.99 22.91 6.18
N ASP A 92 6.62 22.97 4.91
CA ASP A 92 6.13 24.19 4.27
C ASP A 92 4.60 24.34 4.36
N ILE A 93 3.86 23.23 4.38
CA ILE A 93 2.39 23.21 4.34
C ILE A 93 1.81 22.55 5.58
N GLY A 94 2.35 21.39 5.97
CA GLY A 94 1.89 20.58 7.10
C GLY A 94 1.90 19.08 6.76
N TYR A 95 2.10 18.28 7.80
CA TYR A 95 2.21 16.82 7.65
C TYR A 95 0.95 16.17 7.04
N GLU A 96 -0.22 16.69 7.33
CA GLU A 96 -1.51 16.23 6.81
C GLU A 96 -1.63 16.36 5.28
N SER A 97 -0.77 17.16 4.66
CA SER A 97 -0.80 17.45 3.22
C SER A 97 0.17 16.61 2.39
N ILE A 98 1.07 15.85 3.02
CA ILE A 98 2.20 15.19 2.33
C ILE A 98 1.78 14.25 1.20
N PHE A 99 0.65 13.57 1.32
CA PHE A 99 0.14 12.67 0.28
C PHE A 99 -0.78 13.41 -0.69
N LEU A 100 -1.64 14.29 -0.19
CA LEU A 100 -2.59 15.03 -1.01
C LEU A 100 -1.88 15.90 -2.05
N GLU A 101 -0.84 16.61 -1.67
CA GLU A 101 -0.11 17.48 -2.59
C GLU A 101 0.63 16.70 -3.68
N GLN A 102 1.16 15.53 -3.36
CA GLN A 102 1.72 14.64 -4.37
C GLN A 102 0.63 14.11 -5.34
N LEU A 103 -0.54 13.71 -4.81
CA LEU A 103 -1.66 13.27 -5.64
C LEU A 103 -2.16 14.36 -6.60
N LYS A 104 -2.24 15.61 -6.16
CA LYS A 104 -2.62 16.74 -7.05
C LYS A 104 -1.73 16.86 -8.28
N CYS A 105 -0.45 16.48 -8.16
CA CYS A 105 0.50 16.51 -9.27
C CYS A 105 0.43 15.28 -10.19
N LEU A 106 0.08 14.12 -9.64
CA LEU A 106 0.29 12.83 -10.31
C LEU A 106 -1.01 12.14 -10.75
N PHE A 107 -2.09 12.32 -9.98
CA PHE A 107 -3.34 11.59 -10.15
C PHE A 107 -4.08 11.99 -11.44
N GLN A 108 -4.53 10.99 -12.19
CA GLN A 108 -5.35 11.17 -13.38
C GLN A 108 -6.73 10.51 -13.20
N PRO A 109 -7.76 10.97 -13.91
CA PRO A 109 -9.07 10.36 -13.85
C PRO A 109 -9.05 8.85 -14.13
N GLY A 110 -9.63 8.10 -13.21
CA GLY A 110 -9.67 6.64 -13.26
C GLY A 110 -8.52 5.93 -12.55
N ASP A 111 -7.55 6.65 -12.02
CA ASP A 111 -6.54 6.08 -11.14
C ASP A 111 -7.12 5.70 -9.76
N TYR A 112 -6.38 4.89 -9.03
CA TYR A 112 -6.78 4.36 -7.74
C TYR A 112 -5.85 4.85 -6.62
N VAL A 113 -6.39 4.97 -5.43
CA VAL A 113 -5.63 5.32 -4.21
C VAL A 113 -5.89 4.27 -3.15
N MET A 114 -4.82 3.80 -2.50
CA MET A 114 -4.87 2.84 -1.40
C MET A 114 -4.00 3.37 -0.24
N GLY A 115 -4.58 3.46 0.97
CA GLY A 115 -3.92 3.92 2.18
C GLY A 115 -4.32 3.16 3.42
#